data_fe283d5bb6276baa44096b89bb32f07f
#
_entry.id   fe283d5bb6276baa44096b89bb32f07f
#
_cell.length_a   1.000
_cell.length_b   1.000
_cell.length_c   1.000
_cell.angle_alpha   90.00
_cell.angle_beta   90.00
_cell.angle_gamma   90.00
#
_symmetry.space_group_name_H-M   'P 1'
#
loop_
_entity.id
_entity.type
_entity.pdbx_description
1 polymer ?
#
loop_
_entity_poly.entity_id
_entity_poly.type
_entity_poly.pdbx_seq_one_letter_code
_entity_poly.pdbx_strand_id
1 'polypeptide(L)'
;MRPLAIPLALALMAAPAFAQEPQVDPATVRACFDDARGTTPDCIGEAAAACQAQPGGETTLGISACLQGEAQAWDDLLNAQYKGVRARLIEQGGTELADQLLDAQRTWIAFRDADCGLVYSIWAEGSIRTVMASDCYLHKTAQRALELRDMGSME
;
A
#
# COMPACT_ATOMS: atom_id res chain seq x y z
N MET A 1 69.69 15.87 -21.93
CA MET A 1 68.77 15.57 -20.84
C MET A 1 67.37 15.67 -21.43
N ARG A 2 66.68 14.53 -21.65
CA ARG A 2 65.31 14.49 -22.19
C ARG A 2 64.36 14.21 -20.99
N PRO A 3 63.31 15.01 -20.77
CA PRO A 3 62.33 14.68 -19.70
C PRO A 3 61.44 13.53 -20.16
N LEU A 4 61.32 12.48 -19.31
CA LEU A 4 60.32 11.43 -19.43
C LEU A 4 58.97 11.98 -19.00
N ALA A 5 58.01 12.04 -19.92
CA ALA A 5 56.62 12.30 -19.60
C ALA A 5 55.96 10.99 -19.16
N ILE A 6 55.51 10.93 -17.93
CA ILE A 6 54.71 9.81 -17.39
C ILE A 6 53.24 10.09 -17.69
N PRO A 7 52.51 9.21 -18.42
CA PRO A 7 51.07 9.41 -18.63
C PRO A 7 50.33 9.08 -17.34
N LEU A 8 49.55 10.06 -16.82
CA LEU A 8 48.62 9.89 -15.72
C LEU A 8 47.39 9.14 -16.23
N ALA A 9 47.31 7.85 -15.93
CA ALA A 9 46.13 7.04 -16.24
C ALA A 9 44.98 7.39 -15.26
N LEU A 10 43.94 8.05 -15.77
CA LEU A 10 42.72 8.36 -15.03
C LEU A 10 41.88 7.09 -14.98
N ALA A 11 41.89 6.38 -13.83
CA ALA A 11 41.01 5.25 -13.60
C ALA A 11 39.57 5.76 -13.33
N LEU A 12 38.66 5.57 -14.31
CA LEU A 12 37.21 5.78 -14.08
C LEU A 12 36.72 4.66 -13.13
N MET A 13 36.46 5.01 -11.90
CA MET A 13 35.72 4.14 -10.95
C MET A 13 34.25 4.12 -11.36
N ALA A 14 33.80 3.04 -12.00
CA ALA A 14 32.37 2.78 -12.18
C ALA A 14 31.74 2.51 -10.81
N ALA A 15 30.87 3.41 -10.35
CA ALA A 15 30.05 3.18 -9.17
C ALA A 15 29.08 2.01 -9.45
N PRO A 16 28.87 1.07 -8.49
CA PRO A 16 27.87 0.03 -8.66
C PRO A 16 26.49 0.69 -8.81
N ALA A 17 25.80 0.43 -9.93
CA ALA A 17 24.42 0.77 -10.10
C ALA A 17 23.61 -0.18 -9.21
N PHE A 18 23.15 0.29 -8.05
CA PHE A 18 22.13 -0.42 -7.29
C PHE A 18 20.85 -0.39 -8.12
N ALA A 19 20.32 -1.56 -8.47
CA ALA A 19 18.98 -1.66 -9.04
C ALA A 19 18.02 -1.07 -8.00
N GLN A 20 17.31 0.00 -8.37
CA GLN A 20 16.24 0.54 -7.52
C GLN A 20 15.09 -0.46 -7.50
N GLU A 21 14.64 -0.82 -6.31
CA GLU A 21 13.41 -1.62 -6.16
C GLU A 21 12.21 -0.81 -6.67
N PRO A 22 11.23 -1.48 -7.33
CA PRO A 22 10.04 -0.79 -7.83
C PRO A 22 9.29 -0.13 -6.68
N GLN A 23 8.83 1.10 -6.89
CA GLN A 23 8.23 1.94 -5.84
C GLN A 23 6.82 2.36 -6.24
N VAL A 24 5.90 2.31 -5.29
CA VAL A 24 4.57 2.88 -5.42
C VAL A 24 4.62 4.39 -5.17
N ASP A 25 3.93 5.15 -6.01
CA ASP A 25 3.70 6.58 -5.76
C ASP A 25 2.45 6.78 -4.87
N PRO A 26 2.62 7.20 -3.61
CA PRO A 26 1.49 7.42 -2.72
C PRO A 26 0.58 8.57 -3.15
N ALA A 27 1.04 9.47 -4.03
CA ALA A 27 0.20 10.54 -4.57
C ALA A 27 -0.92 10.00 -5.46
N THR A 28 -0.66 8.91 -6.23
CA THR A 28 -1.69 8.21 -7.02
C THR A 28 -2.78 7.64 -6.11
N VAL A 29 -2.40 7.02 -4.99
CA VAL A 29 -3.34 6.48 -4.01
C VAL A 29 -4.17 7.60 -3.37
N ARG A 30 -3.53 8.72 -3.04
CA ARG A 30 -4.21 9.88 -2.49
C ARG A 30 -5.23 10.46 -3.46
N ALA A 31 -4.87 10.63 -4.74
CA ALA A 31 -5.78 11.11 -5.77
C ALA A 31 -7.00 10.17 -5.91
N CYS A 32 -6.77 8.85 -5.95
CA CYS A 32 -7.84 7.85 -5.96
C CYS A 32 -8.77 8.01 -4.75
N PHE A 33 -8.20 8.16 -3.54
CA PHE A 33 -8.98 8.33 -2.31
C PHE A 33 -9.85 9.60 -2.32
N ASP A 34 -9.29 10.72 -2.78
CA ASP A 34 -9.97 12.02 -2.79
C ASP A 34 -11.09 12.08 -3.84
N ASP A 35 -10.90 11.44 -5.01
CA ASP A 35 -11.85 11.45 -6.12
C ASP A 35 -12.88 10.29 -6.08
N ALA A 36 -12.63 9.26 -5.26
CA ALA A 36 -13.46 8.05 -5.20
C ALA A 36 -14.90 8.35 -4.81
N ARG A 37 -15.83 7.76 -5.57
CA ARG A 37 -17.24 7.70 -5.24
C ARG A 37 -17.59 6.28 -4.79
N GLY A 38 -18.04 6.14 -3.53
CA GLY A 38 -18.26 4.84 -2.91
C GLY A 38 -16.96 4.17 -2.47
N THR A 39 -17.02 2.88 -2.14
CA THR A 39 -15.95 2.15 -1.45
C THR A 39 -15.17 1.19 -2.35
N THR A 40 -15.55 1.06 -3.63
CA THR A 40 -14.92 0.15 -4.60
C THR A 40 -14.65 0.84 -5.94
N PRO A 41 -13.92 1.98 -5.95
CA PRO A 41 -13.59 2.66 -7.19
C PRO A 41 -12.58 1.85 -8.01
N ASP A 42 -12.65 2.00 -9.35
CA ASP A 42 -11.77 1.28 -10.29
C ASP A 42 -10.28 1.66 -10.16
N CYS A 43 -9.97 2.79 -9.52
CA CYS A 43 -8.60 3.26 -9.33
C CYS A 43 -7.81 2.52 -8.23
N ILE A 44 -8.44 1.63 -7.45
CA ILE A 44 -7.71 0.75 -6.52
C ILE A 44 -6.88 -0.23 -7.35
N GLY A 45 -5.58 -0.25 -7.13
CA GLY A 45 -4.62 -1.06 -7.87
C GLY A 45 -3.84 -0.30 -8.95
N GLU A 46 -4.21 0.94 -9.30
CA GLU A 46 -3.51 1.73 -10.34
C GLU A 46 -2.09 2.09 -9.93
N ALA A 47 -1.85 2.43 -8.67
CA ALA A 47 -0.50 2.74 -8.17
C ALA A 47 0.39 1.49 -8.17
N ALA A 48 -0.15 0.32 -7.81
CA ALA A 48 0.54 -0.95 -7.91
C ALA A 48 0.83 -1.33 -9.37
N ALA A 49 -0.11 -1.10 -10.29
CA ALA A 49 0.10 -1.36 -11.70
C ALA A 49 1.21 -0.48 -12.28
N ALA A 50 1.25 0.80 -11.94
CA ALA A 50 2.33 1.71 -12.33
C ALA A 50 3.70 1.29 -11.74
N CYS A 51 3.72 0.80 -10.51
CA CYS A 51 4.91 0.23 -9.87
C CYS A 51 5.39 -1.03 -10.60
N GLN A 52 4.48 -1.93 -10.98
CA GLN A 52 4.79 -3.18 -11.70
C GLN A 52 5.40 -2.92 -13.09
N ALA A 53 5.15 -1.77 -13.69
CA ALA A 53 5.76 -1.38 -14.97
C ALA A 53 7.24 -0.94 -14.83
N GLN A 54 7.76 -0.77 -13.60
CA GLN A 54 9.15 -0.43 -13.34
C GLN A 54 10.05 -1.67 -13.42
N PRO A 55 11.36 -1.52 -13.66
CA PRO A 55 12.29 -2.65 -13.69
C PRO A 55 12.22 -3.51 -12.43
N GLY A 56 11.99 -4.82 -12.58
CA GLY A 56 11.85 -5.79 -11.50
C GLY A 56 10.41 -5.90 -10.92
N GLY A 57 9.53 -4.97 -11.28
CA GLY A 57 8.13 -4.96 -10.84
C GLY A 57 7.29 -6.08 -11.45
N GLU A 58 7.67 -6.59 -12.63
CA GLU A 58 6.98 -7.66 -13.37
C GLU A 58 7.20 -9.07 -12.81
N THR A 59 8.15 -9.25 -11.91
CA THR A 59 8.39 -10.54 -11.25
C THR A 59 7.30 -10.84 -10.21
N THR A 60 7.08 -12.11 -9.87
CA THR A 60 6.12 -12.47 -8.80
C THR A 60 6.41 -11.74 -7.49
N LEU A 61 7.69 -11.57 -7.13
CA LEU A 61 8.09 -10.80 -5.94
C LEU A 61 7.82 -9.31 -6.14
N GLY A 62 8.15 -8.74 -7.31
CA GLY A 62 7.90 -7.35 -7.64
C GLY A 62 6.41 -7.01 -7.65
N ILE A 63 5.57 -7.84 -8.28
CA ILE A 63 4.11 -7.69 -8.29
C ILE A 63 3.57 -7.68 -6.84
N SER A 64 3.98 -8.67 -6.03
CA SER A 64 3.57 -8.74 -4.62
C SER A 64 4.03 -7.52 -3.81
N ALA A 65 5.27 -7.05 -4.03
CA ALA A 65 5.81 -5.86 -3.37
C ALA A 65 5.06 -4.58 -3.77
N CYS A 66 4.72 -4.41 -5.05
CA CYS A 66 3.93 -3.27 -5.54
C CYS A 66 2.51 -3.25 -4.94
N LEU A 67 1.83 -4.41 -4.87
CA LEU A 67 0.51 -4.52 -4.23
C LEU A 67 0.58 -4.20 -2.73
N GLN A 68 1.60 -4.68 -2.03
CA GLN A 68 1.82 -4.37 -0.62
C GLN A 68 2.16 -2.89 -0.40
N GLY A 69 2.93 -2.28 -1.30
CA GLY A 69 3.26 -0.85 -1.25
C GLY A 69 2.01 0.02 -1.38
N GLU A 70 1.10 -0.31 -2.30
CA GLU A 70 -0.18 0.39 -2.42
C GLU A 70 -1.08 0.13 -1.20
N ALA A 71 -1.15 -1.13 -0.73
CA ALA A 71 -1.90 -1.47 0.48
C ALA A 71 -1.42 -0.68 1.71
N GLN A 72 -0.11 -0.44 1.84
CA GLN A 72 0.45 0.38 2.91
C GLN A 72 0.00 1.85 2.79
N ALA A 73 0.00 2.43 1.59
CA ALA A 73 -0.48 3.79 1.38
C ALA A 73 -1.98 3.92 1.74
N TRP A 74 -2.79 2.92 1.41
CA TRP A 74 -4.19 2.84 1.85
C TRP A 74 -4.34 2.65 3.36
N ASP A 75 -3.45 1.89 4.01
CA ASP A 75 -3.46 1.72 5.48
C ASP A 75 -3.15 3.03 6.20
N ASP A 76 -2.24 3.84 5.66
CA ASP A 76 -1.96 5.19 6.19
C ASP A 76 -3.20 6.08 6.13
N LEU A 77 -3.95 6.04 5.02
CA LEU A 77 -5.23 6.74 4.87
C LEU A 77 -6.31 6.21 5.82
N LEU A 78 -6.44 4.89 5.92
CA LEU A 78 -7.35 4.21 6.85
C LEU A 78 -7.10 4.67 8.28
N ASN A 79 -5.84 4.67 8.71
CA ASN A 79 -5.46 5.08 10.06
C ASN A 79 -5.76 6.57 10.33
N ALA A 80 -5.59 7.43 9.32
CA ALA A 80 -5.95 8.84 9.41
C ALA A 80 -7.48 9.02 9.57
N GLN A 81 -8.28 8.32 8.75
CA GLN A 81 -9.74 8.35 8.84
C GLN A 81 -10.25 7.80 10.16
N TYR A 82 -9.70 6.65 10.62
CA TYR A 82 -10.05 6.07 11.91
C TYR A 82 -9.87 7.06 13.06
N LYS A 83 -8.73 7.77 13.10
CA LYS A 83 -8.45 8.79 14.12
C LYS A 83 -9.48 9.94 14.06
N GLY A 84 -9.81 10.41 12.86
CA GLY A 84 -10.79 11.48 12.67
C GLY A 84 -12.21 11.08 13.10
N VAL A 85 -12.67 9.91 12.66
CA VAL A 85 -13.99 9.36 13.04
C VAL A 85 -14.04 9.16 14.55
N ARG A 86 -13.00 8.57 15.15
CA ARG A 86 -12.95 8.33 16.60
C ARG A 86 -13.05 9.63 17.39
N ALA A 87 -12.34 10.68 17.01
CA ALA A 87 -12.40 11.98 17.68
C ALA A 87 -13.82 12.57 17.62
N ARG A 88 -14.46 12.51 16.45
CA ARG A 88 -15.83 12.99 16.26
C ARG A 88 -16.85 12.23 17.10
N LEU A 89 -16.76 10.91 17.15
CA LEU A 89 -17.65 10.07 17.94
C LEU A 89 -17.55 10.39 19.45
N ILE A 90 -16.36 10.74 19.94
CA ILE A 90 -16.15 11.20 21.32
C ILE A 90 -16.90 12.53 21.57
N GLU A 91 -16.83 13.46 20.63
CA GLU A 91 -17.51 14.75 20.72
C GLU A 91 -19.05 14.61 20.69
N GLN A 92 -19.57 13.69 19.88
CA GLN A 92 -21.02 13.47 19.70
C GLN A 92 -21.66 12.65 20.81
N GLY A 93 -21.02 11.58 21.26
CA GLY A 93 -21.64 10.59 22.16
C GLY A 93 -20.73 10.07 23.27
N GLY A 94 -19.62 10.77 23.52
CA GLY A 94 -18.65 10.34 24.53
C GLY A 94 -17.83 9.11 24.10
N THR A 95 -17.21 8.46 25.06
CA THR A 95 -16.29 7.33 24.79
C THR A 95 -17.00 6.07 24.30
N GLU A 96 -18.28 5.88 24.59
CA GLU A 96 -19.01 4.65 24.26
C GLU A 96 -19.04 4.38 22.74
N LEU A 97 -19.38 5.37 21.92
CA LEU A 97 -19.36 5.23 20.46
C LEU A 97 -17.94 5.01 19.92
N ALA A 98 -16.95 5.68 20.50
CA ALA A 98 -15.56 5.50 20.14
C ALA A 98 -15.02 4.09 20.47
N ASP A 99 -15.51 3.48 21.55
CA ASP A 99 -15.17 2.11 21.96
C ASP A 99 -15.85 1.08 21.04
N GLN A 100 -17.10 1.33 20.62
CA GLN A 100 -17.76 0.52 19.59
C GLN A 100 -17.01 0.56 18.25
N LEU A 101 -16.52 1.74 17.83
CA LEU A 101 -15.67 1.85 16.63
C LEU A 101 -14.36 1.07 16.79
N LEU A 102 -13.74 1.12 17.97
CA LEU A 102 -12.51 0.36 18.24
C LEU A 102 -12.75 -1.14 18.12
N ASP A 103 -13.82 -1.65 18.68
CA ASP A 103 -14.15 -3.08 18.61
C ASP A 103 -14.50 -3.51 17.18
N ALA A 104 -15.26 -2.68 16.45
CA ALA A 104 -15.53 -2.91 15.03
C ALA A 104 -14.25 -2.95 14.20
N GLN A 105 -13.29 -2.03 14.44
CA GLN A 105 -12.03 -2.02 13.72
C GLN A 105 -11.16 -3.23 14.03
N ARG A 106 -11.11 -3.67 15.29
CA ARG A 106 -10.38 -4.89 15.68
C ARG A 106 -10.95 -6.14 15.02
N THR A 107 -12.29 -6.26 15.02
CA THR A 107 -12.99 -7.37 14.37
C THR A 107 -12.76 -7.37 12.86
N TRP A 108 -12.78 -6.19 12.24
CA TRP A 108 -12.49 -6.05 10.81
C TRP A 108 -11.04 -6.48 10.49
N ILE A 109 -10.05 -6.09 11.28
CA ILE A 109 -8.65 -6.53 11.10
C ILE A 109 -8.57 -8.06 11.17
N ALA A 110 -9.17 -8.68 12.16
CA ALA A 110 -9.18 -10.13 12.31
C ALA A 110 -9.86 -10.83 11.10
N PHE A 111 -10.97 -10.28 10.62
CA PHE A 111 -11.65 -10.77 9.42
C PHE A 111 -10.76 -10.65 8.18
N ARG A 112 -10.18 -9.45 7.92
CA ARG A 112 -9.28 -9.23 6.78
C ARG A 112 -8.14 -10.24 6.77
N ASP A 113 -7.48 -10.41 7.91
CA ASP A 113 -6.31 -11.26 8.02
C ASP A 113 -6.67 -12.75 7.83
N ALA A 114 -7.81 -13.19 8.35
CA ALA A 114 -8.30 -14.56 8.17
C ALA A 114 -8.72 -14.82 6.71
N ASP A 115 -9.42 -13.89 6.08
CA ASP A 115 -9.92 -14.03 4.71
C ASP A 115 -8.77 -14.01 3.69
N CYS A 116 -7.83 -13.06 3.81
CA CYS A 116 -6.67 -13.03 2.92
C CYS A 116 -5.68 -14.17 3.20
N GLY A 117 -5.61 -14.67 4.44
CA GLY A 117 -4.91 -15.92 4.77
C GLY A 117 -5.55 -17.16 4.11
N LEU A 118 -6.87 -17.19 3.99
CA LEU A 118 -7.58 -18.22 3.23
C LEU A 118 -7.24 -18.14 1.74
N VAL A 119 -7.24 -16.91 1.15
CA VAL A 119 -6.82 -16.69 -0.25
C VAL A 119 -5.40 -17.23 -0.47
N TYR A 120 -4.45 -16.91 0.41
CA TYR A 120 -3.09 -17.44 0.35
C TYR A 120 -3.07 -18.98 0.34
N SER A 121 -3.91 -19.60 1.16
CA SER A 121 -3.97 -21.06 1.30
C SER A 121 -4.63 -21.75 0.10
N ILE A 122 -5.63 -21.14 -0.53
CA ILE A 122 -6.27 -21.65 -1.76
C ILE A 122 -5.25 -21.78 -2.90
N TRP A 123 -4.28 -20.85 -2.99
CA TRP A 123 -3.23 -20.83 -4.01
C TRP A 123 -1.93 -21.52 -3.55
N ALA A 124 -2.01 -22.48 -2.61
CA ALA A 124 -0.86 -23.03 -1.87
C ALA A 124 0.25 -23.62 -2.76
N GLU A 125 -0.06 -24.09 -3.96
CA GLU A 125 0.87 -24.78 -4.86
C GLU A 125 1.59 -23.85 -5.86
N GLY A 126 1.92 -22.63 -5.48
CA GLY A 126 2.66 -21.76 -6.38
C GLY A 126 3.09 -20.44 -5.75
N SER A 127 4.06 -19.77 -6.38
CA SER A 127 4.50 -18.42 -5.96
C SER A 127 3.41 -17.36 -6.13
N ILE A 128 2.39 -17.63 -6.95
CA ILE A 128 1.23 -16.73 -7.18
C ILE A 128 0.42 -16.47 -5.90
N ARG A 129 0.48 -17.37 -4.92
CA ARG A 129 -0.24 -17.20 -3.63
C ARG A 129 0.09 -15.89 -2.92
N THR A 130 1.35 -15.42 -3.01
CA THR A 130 1.75 -14.14 -2.41
C THR A 130 1.11 -12.97 -3.12
N VAL A 131 1.01 -13.01 -4.44
CA VAL A 131 0.35 -11.99 -5.26
C VAL A 131 -1.14 -11.94 -4.92
N MET A 132 -1.83 -13.07 -4.90
CA MET A 132 -3.26 -13.15 -4.62
C MET A 132 -3.61 -12.67 -3.19
N ALA A 133 -2.79 -13.03 -2.22
CA ALA A 133 -2.97 -12.54 -0.85
C ALA A 133 -2.69 -11.04 -0.75
N SER A 134 -1.64 -10.52 -1.39
CA SER A 134 -1.32 -9.09 -1.40
C SER A 134 -2.43 -8.26 -2.04
N ASP A 135 -3.01 -8.75 -3.15
CA ASP A 135 -4.16 -8.13 -3.80
C ASP A 135 -5.40 -8.09 -2.89
N CYS A 136 -5.68 -9.20 -2.20
CA CYS A 136 -6.74 -9.26 -1.19
C CYS A 136 -6.54 -8.20 -0.09
N TYR A 137 -5.34 -8.10 0.47
CA TYR A 137 -5.02 -7.09 1.49
C TYR A 137 -5.19 -5.66 0.97
N LEU A 138 -4.73 -5.37 -0.25
CA LEU A 138 -4.87 -4.08 -0.90
C LEU A 138 -6.35 -3.67 -0.96
N HIS A 139 -7.18 -4.49 -1.61
CA HIS A 139 -8.58 -4.16 -1.84
C HIS A 139 -9.36 -4.01 -0.54
N LYS A 140 -9.20 -4.92 0.42
CA LYS A 140 -9.90 -4.80 1.72
C LYS A 140 -9.46 -3.56 2.50
N THR A 141 -8.17 -3.22 2.49
CA THR A 141 -7.65 -2.04 3.20
C THR A 141 -8.16 -0.75 2.56
N ALA A 142 -8.15 -0.66 1.22
CA ALA A 142 -8.69 0.48 0.48
C ALA A 142 -10.19 0.68 0.74
N GLN A 143 -10.99 -0.39 0.65
CA GLN A 143 -12.41 -0.35 0.96
C GLN A 143 -12.67 0.18 2.38
N ARG A 144 -11.92 -0.31 3.37
CA ARG A 144 -12.08 0.15 4.75
C ARG A 144 -11.70 1.61 4.95
N ALA A 145 -10.65 2.09 4.27
CA ALA A 145 -10.28 3.50 4.31
C ALA A 145 -11.43 4.39 3.80
N LEU A 146 -12.05 3.98 2.69
CA LEU A 146 -13.18 4.70 2.08
C LEU A 146 -14.46 4.60 2.94
N GLU A 147 -14.76 3.45 3.53
CA GLU A 147 -15.87 3.30 4.49
C GLU A 147 -15.72 4.25 5.69
N LEU A 148 -14.52 4.36 6.25
CA LEU A 148 -14.24 5.27 7.36
C LEU A 148 -14.32 6.74 6.93
N ARG A 149 -13.87 7.09 5.71
CA ARG A 149 -14.05 8.42 5.14
C ARG A 149 -15.54 8.77 5.06
N ASP A 150 -16.33 7.87 4.49
CA ASP A 150 -17.77 8.09 4.28
C ASP A 150 -18.52 8.14 5.60
N MET A 151 -18.17 7.28 6.58
CA MET A 151 -18.66 7.37 7.96
C MET A 151 -18.34 8.72 8.59
N GLY A 152 -17.17 9.25 8.23
CA GLY A 152 -16.72 10.55 8.63
C GLY A 152 -17.52 11.72 8.08
N SER A 153 -18.21 11.58 6.98
CA SER A 153 -19.00 12.60 6.30
C SER A 153 -20.52 12.51 6.57
N MET A 154 -20.97 11.50 7.35
CA MET A 154 -22.37 11.39 7.76
C MET A 154 -22.67 12.44 8.83
N GLU A 155 -23.35 13.53 8.46
CA GLU A 155 -23.94 14.55 9.33
C GLU A 155 -25.44 14.34 9.47
#